data_1837d1fa8fcf077100b6aadc7779d6a8
#
_entry.id   1837d1fa8fcf077100b6aadc7779d6a8
#
_cell.length_a   1.000
_cell.length_b   1.000
_cell.length_c   1.000
_cell.angle_alpha   90.00
_cell.angle_beta   90.00
_cell.angle_gamma   90.00
#
_symmetry.space_group_name_H-M   'P 1'
#
loop_
_entity.id
_entity.type
_entity.pdbx_description
1 polymer ?
#
loop_
_entity_poly.entity_id
_entity_poly.type
_entity_poly.pdbx_seq_one_letter_code
_entity_poly.pdbx_strand_id
1 'polypeptide(L)'
;MDQYDFTLQEYNLAKMMIETRNLSANHHKKELYFKIICENKNIHFSKASEMFNLYTSAFIKNLKVDKTMSDFLFYVKKLNKKVIAITNFYFIEQIYKLNCANLINMIDYLVCSEEFELEKPNKALVNRALELYGKFIDEEEIVMIGDSIADNFLGGGYRINYYPYNCSKLLISISGKSGSGKTTLSNAINEIYKSFIISTDGYHKYERHSKIWERVTHYNPKANNLIQLAIDIKHIYQDIGNKLHIPIYDHKNGVIVKSDEIEIKDLDIVIIEGLHTLYQEVIGDFVKIKIYIDSDEADRQKIDRDSKERNYSHSKIIDTIQKREEDYKKYLEKQK
;
A
#
# COMPACT_ATOMS: atom_id res chain seq x y z
N MET A 1 18.31 15.51 -6.51
CA MET A 1 17.92 14.37 -7.37
C MET A 1 18.34 14.60 -8.81
N ASP A 2 18.41 15.85 -9.25
CA ASP A 2 18.74 16.20 -10.64
C ASP A 2 20.14 15.74 -11.11
N GLN A 3 21.09 15.53 -10.19
CA GLN A 3 22.46 15.11 -10.51
C GLN A 3 22.54 13.68 -11.10
N TYR A 4 21.56 12.81 -10.80
CA TYR A 4 21.53 11.40 -11.24
C TYR A 4 20.32 11.09 -12.11
N ASP A 5 19.54 12.08 -12.49
CA ASP A 5 18.39 11.99 -13.40
C ASP A 5 17.46 10.79 -13.09
N PHE A 6 17.01 10.68 -11.84
CA PHE A 6 15.99 9.70 -11.46
C PHE A 6 14.76 10.36 -10.86
N THR A 7 13.61 9.75 -11.12
CA THR A 7 12.29 10.24 -10.71
C THR A 7 11.86 9.67 -9.35
N LEU A 8 10.87 10.30 -8.73
CA LEU A 8 10.21 9.76 -7.54
C LEU A 8 9.56 8.39 -7.82
N GLN A 9 9.07 8.17 -9.04
CA GLN A 9 8.50 6.88 -9.45
C GLN A 9 9.57 5.78 -9.44
N GLU A 10 10.76 6.04 -9.97
CA GLU A 10 11.88 5.09 -9.96
C GLU A 10 12.34 4.78 -8.53
N TYR A 11 12.37 5.79 -7.66
CA TYR A 11 12.66 5.57 -6.23
C TYR A 11 11.61 4.69 -5.56
N ASN A 12 10.32 4.98 -5.76
CA ASN A 12 9.24 4.18 -5.20
C ASN A 12 9.22 2.76 -5.76
N LEU A 13 9.52 2.58 -7.03
CA LEU A 13 9.65 1.25 -7.65
C LEU A 13 10.80 0.46 -7.01
N ALA A 14 11.97 1.08 -6.85
CA ALA A 14 13.13 0.44 -6.22
C ALA A 14 12.83 0.05 -4.76
N LYS A 15 12.16 0.94 -4.01
CA LYS A 15 11.69 0.67 -2.64
C LYS A 15 10.80 -0.56 -2.61
N MET A 16 9.76 -0.60 -3.44
CA MET A 16 8.83 -1.74 -3.49
C MET A 16 9.50 -3.04 -3.92
N MET A 17 10.47 -2.98 -4.86
CA MET A 17 11.25 -4.16 -5.25
C MET A 17 12.01 -4.76 -4.07
N ILE A 18 12.51 -3.94 -3.16
CA ILE A 18 13.17 -4.41 -1.93
C ILE A 18 12.14 -4.92 -0.93
N GLU A 19 11.07 -4.16 -0.67
CA GLU A 19 9.99 -4.53 0.24
C GLU A 19 9.36 -5.88 -0.14
N THR A 20 9.21 -6.17 -1.43
CA THR A 20 8.66 -7.45 -1.91
C THR A 20 9.64 -8.62 -1.90
N ARG A 21 10.95 -8.36 -1.84
CA ARG A 21 11.99 -9.41 -1.82
C ARG A 21 12.35 -9.86 -0.41
N ASN A 22 12.24 -8.97 0.56
CA ASN A 22 12.67 -9.20 1.93
C ASN A 22 11.48 -9.35 2.86
N LEU A 23 11.34 -10.50 3.47
CA LEU A 23 10.36 -10.77 4.51
C LEU A 23 10.81 -10.28 5.90
N SER A 24 12.00 -9.67 6.01
CA SER A 24 12.58 -9.16 7.24
C SER A 24 12.53 -7.62 7.31
N ALA A 25 12.63 -7.05 8.51
CA ALA A 25 12.66 -5.61 8.76
C ALA A 25 13.78 -4.82 8.03
N ASN A 26 14.69 -5.53 7.37
CA ASN A 26 15.77 -4.93 6.58
C ASN A 26 15.32 -4.29 5.27
N HIS A 27 14.07 -4.40 4.89
CA HIS A 27 13.57 -3.82 3.64
C HIS A 27 13.50 -2.28 3.65
N HIS A 28 13.63 -1.64 4.80
CA HIS A 28 13.71 -0.17 4.89
C HIS A 28 15.10 0.42 4.58
N LYS A 29 16.10 -0.39 4.21
CA LYS A 29 17.44 0.08 3.82
C LYS A 29 17.40 0.86 2.52
N LYS A 30 17.39 2.17 2.62
CA LYS A 30 17.32 3.08 1.47
C LYS A 30 18.53 2.96 0.54
N GLU A 31 19.68 2.57 1.07
CA GLU A 31 20.87 2.29 0.29
C GLU A 31 20.61 1.20 -0.77
N LEU A 32 19.78 0.21 -0.43
CA LEU A 32 19.37 -0.83 -1.38
C LEU A 32 18.46 -0.29 -2.47
N TYR A 33 17.61 0.71 -2.17
CA TYR A 33 16.79 1.37 -3.19
C TYR A 33 17.68 2.08 -4.22
N PHE A 34 18.69 2.83 -3.75
CA PHE A 34 19.63 3.50 -4.64
C PHE A 34 20.51 2.52 -5.40
N LYS A 35 20.87 1.38 -4.81
CA LYS A 35 21.54 0.28 -5.53
C LYS A 35 20.68 -0.21 -6.72
N ILE A 36 19.39 -0.47 -6.50
CA ILE A 36 18.46 -0.89 -7.58
C ILE A 36 18.36 0.19 -8.67
N ILE A 37 18.29 1.47 -8.31
CA ILE A 37 18.26 2.57 -9.27
C ILE A 37 19.55 2.59 -10.10
N CYS A 38 20.71 2.42 -9.46
CA CYS A 38 21.98 2.34 -10.17
C CYS A 38 21.98 1.18 -11.18
N GLU A 39 21.53 -0.01 -10.77
CA GLU A 39 21.44 -1.19 -11.63
C GLU A 39 20.52 -0.95 -12.83
N ASN A 40 19.33 -0.40 -12.61
CA ASN A 40 18.37 -0.12 -13.68
C ASN A 40 18.84 0.94 -14.68
N LYS A 41 19.69 1.86 -14.24
CA LYS A 41 20.26 2.94 -15.08
C LYS A 41 21.67 2.66 -15.61
N ASN A 42 22.20 1.46 -15.38
CA ASN A 42 23.59 1.10 -15.71
C ASN A 42 24.63 2.04 -15.08
N ILE A 43 24.33 2.58 -13.89
CA ILE A 43 25.25 3.36 -13.07
C ILE A 43 25.98 2.39 -12.12
N HIS A 44 27.27 2.59 -11.92
CA HIS A 44 28.03 1.73 -11.01
C HIS A 44 27.47 1.83 -9.58
N PHE A 45 27.27 0.69 -8.91
CA PHE A 45 26.63 0.58 -7.59
C PHE A 45 27.29 1.42 -6.48
N SER A 46 28.59 1.75 -6.61
CA SER A 46 29.29 2.61 -5.64
C SER A 46 28.64 4.00 -5.50
N LYS A 47 27.89 4.44 -6.50
CA LYS A 47 27.14 5.71 -6.46
C LYS A 47 25.91 5.68 -5.56
N ALA A 48 25.45 4.50 -5.16
CA ALA A 48 24.31 4.36 -4.25
C ALA A 48 24.54 5.09 -2.90
N SER A 49 25.76 5.03 -2.37
CA SER A 49 26.10 5.72 -1.12
C SER A 49 26.04 7.26 -1.27
N GLU A 50 26.53 7.79 -2.39
CA GLU A 50 26.47 9.22 -2.69
C GLU A 50 25.03 9.69 -2.84
N MET A 51 24.21 8.92 -3.58
CA MET A 51 22.77 9.17 -3.76
C MET A 51 22.02 9.14 -2.42
N PHE A 52 22.33 8.19 -1.55
CA PHE A 52 21.78 8.10 -0.20
C PHE A 52 22.11 9.32 0.66
N ASN A 53 23.35 9.78 0.64
CA ASN A 53 23.77 10.97 1.37
C ASN A 53 23.06 12.24 0.86
N LEU A 54 22.92 12.40 -0.46
CA LEU A 54 22.16 13.49 -1.05
C LEU A 54 20.68 13.45 -0.66
N TYR A 55 20.08 12.26 -0.73
CA TYR A 55 18.70 12.04 -0.29
C TYR A 55 18.51 12.43 1.17
N THR A 56 19.36 11.93 2.05
CA THR A 56 19.27 12.20 3.50
C THR A 56 19.41 13.69 3.79
N SER A 57 20.39 14.37 3.15
CA SER A 57 20.58 15.79 3.30
C SER A 57 19.36 16.61 2.81
N ALA A 58 18.81 16.22 1.65
CA ALA A 58 17.61 16.87 1.12
C ALA A 58 16.38 16.61 1.98
N PHE A 59 16.22 15.38 2.48
CA PHE A 59 15.12 15.00 3.39
C PHE A 59 15.13 15.90 4.64
N ILE A 60 16.29 16.02 5.29
CA ILE A 60 16.43 16.81 6.52
C ILE A 60 16.18 18.28 6.28
N LYS A 61 16.73 18.84 5.19
CA LYS A 61 16.51 20.24 4.82
C LYS A 61 15.03 20.58 4.63
N ASN A 62 14.23 19.59 4.19
CA ASN A 62 12.80 19.75 3.93
C ASN A 62 11.91 19.17 5.03
N LEU A 63 12.48 18.68 6.15
CA LEU A 63 11.70 18.14 7.26
C LEU A 63 10.81 19.23 7.85
N LYS A 64 9.51 19.00 7.83
CA LYS A 64 8.53 19.86 8.46
C LYS A 64 7.97 19.15 9.67
N VAL A 65 8.02 19.82 10.80
CA VAL A 65 7.39 19.33 12.03
C VAL A 65 5.93 19.78 12.04
N ASP A 66 5.03 18.83 12.27
CA ASP A 66 3.63 19.18 12.51
C ASP A 66 3.53 19.91 13.84
N LYS A 67 3.06 21.16 13.78
CA LYS A 67 2.95 22.00 14.96
C LYS A 67 1.93 21.45 15.96
N THR A 68 0.84 20.90 15.47
CA THR A 68 -0.24 20.34 16.33
C THR A 68 0.30 19.16 17.13
N MET A 69 1.04 18.27 16.49
CA MET A 69 1.68 17.13 17.16
C MET A 69 2.76 17.60 18.15
N SER A 70 3.57 18.57 17.78
CA SER A 70 4.59 19.14 18.66
C SER A 70 3.97 19.76 19.91
N ASP A 71 2.92 20.58 19.75
CA ASP A 71 2.18 21.19 20.86
C ASP A 71 1.50 20.14 21.75
N PHE A 72 0.95 19.08 21.13
CA PHE A 72 0.36 17.94 21.84
C PHE A 72 1.42 17.21 22.69
N LEU A 73 2.57 16.86 22.12
CA LEU A 73 3.64 16.20 22.85
C LEU A 73 4.13 17.04 24.03
N PHE A 74 4.27 18.35 23.83
CA PHE A 74 4.63 19.28 24.91
C PHE A 74 3.58 19.29 26.03
N TYR A 75 2.29 19.28 25.69
CA TYR A 75 1.20 19.20 26.66
C TYR A 75 1.22 17.88 27.43
N VAL A 76 1.41 16.76 26.75
CA VAL A 76 1.50 15.42 27.37
C VAL A 76 2.67 15.35 28.38
N LYS A 77 3.82 15.95 28.02
CA LYS A 77 4.98 16.03 28.93
C LYS A 77 4.67 16.90 30.16
N LYS A 78 3.93 18.02 30.02
CA LYS A 78 3.49 18.83 31.15
C LYS A 78 2.57 18.06 32.12
N LEU A 79 1.83 17.09 31.63
CA LEU A 79 1.00 16.20 32.43
C LEU A 79 1.78 15.04 33.06
N ASN A 80 3.13 15.06 32.97
CA ASN A 80 4.00 13.99 33.47
C ASN A 80 3.69 12.60 32.89
N LYS A 81 3.11 12.55 31.68
CA LYS A 81 2.86 11.30 30.98
C LYS A 81 4.12 10.85 30.22
N LYS A 82 4.28 9.53 30.12
CA LYS A 82 5.36 8.95 29.34
C LYS A 82 4.97 8.86 27.87
N VAL A 83 5.93 9.15 27.02
CA VAL A 83 5.79 9.08 25.55
C VAL A 83 6.79 8.06 25.03
N ILE A 84 6.27 7.03 24.37
CA ILE A 84 7.08 5.98 23.75
C ILE A 84 6.81 6.00 22.26
N ALA A 85 7.84 6.19 21.46
CA ALA A 85 7.74 6.11 20.01
C ALA A 85 8.00 4.67 19.56
N ILE A 86 7.13 4.14 18.68
CA ILE A 86 7.26 2.81 18.05
C ILE A 86 7.34 3.01 16.54
N THR A 87 8.40 2.53 15.90
CA THR A 87 8.66 2.78 14.48
C THR A 87 9.23 1.57 13.74
N ASN A 88 8.86 1.45 12.45
CA ASN A 88 9.38 0.42 11.54
C ASN A 88 10.66 0.86 10.82
N PHE A 89 11.63 1.44 11.53
CA PHE A 89 12.86 1.98 10.92
C PHE A 89 14.09 1.71 11.78
N TYR A 90 15.25 2.10 11.23
CA TYR A 90 16.53 2.01 11.89
C TYR A 90 16.65 3.05 13.00
N PHE A 91 17.16 2.61 14.14
CA PHE A 91 17.32 3.42 15.35
C PHE A 91 18.07 4.73 15.09
N ILE A 92 19.22 4.65 14.44
CA ILE A 92 20.04 5.84 14.18
C ILE A 92 19.35 6.87 13.28
N GLU A 93 18.57 6.38 12.29
CA GLU A 93 17.80 7.26 11.41
C GLU A 93 16.69 7.98 12.17
N GLN A 94 16.03 7.30 13.10
CA GLN A 94 14.97 7.92 13.91
C GLN A 94 15.51 8.92 14.92
N ILE A 95 16.60 8.62 15.61
CA ILE A 95 17.28 9.59 16.48
C ILE A 95 17.63 10.85 15.69
N TYR A 96 18.19 10.69 14.50
CA TYR A 96 18.58 11.82 13.68
C TYR A 96 17.37 12.68 13.26
N LYS A 97 16.26 12.05 12.88
CA LYS A 97 15.00 12.76 12.57
C LYS A 97 14.44 13.49 13.79
N LEU A 98 14.39 12.83 14.95
CA LEU A 98 13.88 13.43 16.18
C LEU A 98 14.74 14.62 16.63
N ASN A 99 16.06 14.54 16.49
CA ASN A 99 16.96 15.67 16.77
C ASN A 99 16.71 16.83 15.81
N CYS A 100 16.64 16.58 14.51
CA CYS A 100 16.38 17.61 13.52
C CYS A 100 14.99 18.26 13.68
N ALA A 101 14.02 17.50 14.18
CA ALA A 101 12.68 17.99 14.52
C ALA A 101 12.60 18.69 15.89
N ASN A 102 13.67 18.70 16.69
CA ASN A 102 13.68 19.16 18.09
C ASN A 102 12.67 18.42 18.98
N LEU A 103 12.35 17.17 18.66
CA LEU A 103 11.40 16.34 19.41
C LEU A 103 12.05 15.29 20.30
N ILE A 104 13.39 15.14 20.25
CA ILE A 104 14.11 14.08 20.97
C ILE A 104 13.82 14.11 22.49
N ASN A 105 13.72 15.28 23.08
CA ASN A 105 13.46 15.45 24.51
C ASN A 105 11.99 15.25 24.90
N MET A 106 11.08 15.10 23.90
CA MET A 106 9.66 14.82 24.13
C MET A 106 9.37 13.33 24.20
N ILE A 107 10.33 12.49 23.78
CA ILE A 107 10.20 11.04 23.71
C ILE A 107 11.00 10.43 24.88
N ASP A 108 10.35 9.64 25.72
CA ASP A 108 11.01 8.96 26.83
C ASP A 108 11.72 7.67 26.40
N TYR A 109 11.11 6.91 25.48
CA TYR A 109 11.67 5.68 24.93
C TYR A 109 11.38 5.58 23.46
N LEU A 110 12.29 4.98 22.73
CA LEU A 110 12.17 4.70 21.29
C LEU A 110 12.32 3.19 21.07
N VAL A 111 11.28 2.58 20.47
CA VAL A 111 11.28 1.16 20.07
C VAL A 111 11.32 1.09 18.56
N CYS A 112 12.33 0.46 18.01
CA CYS A 112 12.53 0.33 16.57
C CYS A 112 12.35 -1.13 16.14
N SER A 113 11.79 -1.36 14.96
CA SER A 113 11.68 -2.69 14.38
C SER A 113 13.03 -3.37 14.17
N GLU A 114 14.10 -2.59 14.02
CA GLU A 114 15.48 -3.07 13.94
C GLU A 114 15.90 -3.93 15.14
N GLU A 115 15.36 -3.67 16.34
CA GLU A 115 15.68 -4.41 17.56
C GLU A 115 15.22 -5.87 17.52
N PHE A 116 14.21 -6.18 16.70
CA PHE A 116 13.53 -7.48 16.68
C PHE A 116 13.53 -8.14 15.31
N GLU A 117 13.97 -7.44 14.26
CA GLU A 117 13.74 -7.84 12.86
C GLU A 117 12.26 -8.10 12.54
N LEU A 118 11.36 -7.49 13.30
CA LEU A 118 9.90 -7.61 13.19
C LEU A 118 9.29 -6.22 13.10
N GLU A 119 8.27 -6.07 12.26
CA GLU A 119 7.60 -4.80 12.02
C GLU A 119 6.21 -4.72 12.65
N LYS A 120 5.71 -3.48 12.80
CA LYS A 120 4.29 -3.28 13.09
C LYS A 120 3.45 -4.01 12.02
N PRO A 121 2.40 -4.75 12.39
CA PRO A 121 1.71 -4.77 13.69
C PRO A 121 2.20 -5.87 14.66
N ASN A 122 3.45 -6.31 14.62
CA ASN A 122 3.93 -7.35 15.52
C ASN A 122 3.91 -6.90 16.99
N LYS A 123 3.32 -7.72 17.85
CA LYS A 123 3.15 -7.44 19.28
C LYS A 123 4.45 -7.27 20.05
N ALA A 124 5.57 -7.83 19.58
CA ALA A 124 6.87 -7.70 20.23
C ALA A 124 7.27 -6.24 20.47
N LEU A 125 6.91 -5.34 19.55
CA LEU A 125 7.18 -3.91 19.66
C LEU A 125 6.41 -3.25 20.81
N VAL A 126 5.13 -3.59 21.00
CA VAL A 126 4.36 -3.09 22.15
C VAL A 126 4.84 -3.72 23.45
N ASN A 127 5.10 -5.02 23.48
CA ASN A 127 5.65 -5.68 24.65
C ASN A 127 6.93 -4.99 25.12
N ARG A 128 7.82 -4.64 24.18
CA ARG A 128 9.04 -3.90 24.50
C ARG A 128 8.76 -2.51 25.07
N ALA A 129 7.80 -1.80 24.53
CA ALA A 129 7.38 -0.50 25.05
C ALA A 129 6.86 -0.61 26.50
N LEU A 130 6.06 -1.64 26.79
CA LEU A 130 5.54 -1.92 28.13
C LEU A 130 6.66 -2.30 29.11
N GLU A 131 7.62 -3.12 28.69
CA GLU A 131 8.81 -3.45 29.48
C GLU A 131 9.62 -2.20 29.85
N LEU A 132 9.85 -1.31 28.88
CA LEU A 132 10.58 -0.05 29.10
C LEU A 132 9.84 0.90 30.03
N TYR A 133 8.52 0.87 30.02
CA TYR A 133 7.73 1.61 30.99
C TYR A 133 7.96 1.09 32.44
N GLY A 134 8.17 -0.19 32.60
CA GLY A 134 8.64 -0.82 33.83
C GLY A 134 7.68 -0.85 35.01
N LYS A 135 6.40 -0.51 34.78
CA LYS A 135 5.31 -0.54 35.77
C LYS A 135 4.13 -1.31 35.20
N PHE A 136 3.37 -1.93 36.10
CA PHE A 136 2.08 -2.45 35.72
C PHE A 136 1.17 -1.28 35.36
N ILE A 137 0.58 -1.32 34.18
CA ILE A 137 -0.36 -0.33 33.69
C ILE A 137 -1.55 -1.08 33.09
N ASP A 138 -2.75 -0.58 33.34
CA ASP A 138 -3.92 -1.08 32.65
C ASP A 138 -3.82 -0.67 31.16
N GLU A 139 -4.03 -1.63 30.25
CA GLU A 139 -3.97 -1.39 28.83
C GLU A 139 -4.95 -0.29 28.39
N GLU A 140 -6.09 -0.15 29.09
CA GLU A 140 -7.10 0.90 28.85
C GLU A 140 -6.60 2.31 29.18
N GLU A 141 -5.54 2.43 29.98
CA GLU A 141 -4.88 3.73 30.28
C GLU A 141 -3.85 4.14 29.21
N ILE A 142 -3.58 3.26 28.26
CA ILE A 142 -2.63 3.51 27.18
C ILE A 142 -3.38 4.13 26.00
N VAL A 143 -2.80 5.18 25.46
CA VAL A 143 -3.26 5.81 24.23
C VAL A 143 -2.20 5.58 23.15
N MET A 144 -2.61 5.02 22.03
CA MET A 144 -1.80 4.87 20.83
C MET A 144 -2.27 5.83 19.76
N ILE A 145 -1.33 6.58 19.20
CA ILE A 145 -1.58 7.54 18.11
C ILE A 145 -0.72 7.11 16.93
N GLY A 146 -1.33 6.97 15.77
CA GLY A 146 -0.62 6.56 14.56
C GLY A 146 -1.39 6.90 13.28
N ASP A 147 -0.68 6.88 12.16
CA ASP A 147 -1.21 7.24 10.85
C ASP A 147 -1.44 6.01 9.94
N SER A 148 -1.13 4.81 10.43
CA SER A 148 -1.19 3.59 9.65
C SER A 148 -2.15 2.54 10.23
N ILE A 149 -2.61 1.65 9.35
CA ILE A 149 -3.39 0.46 9.76
C ILE A 149 -2.54 -0.44 10.66
N ALA A 150 -1.24 -0.53 10.44
CA ALA A 150 -0.35 -1.30 11.28
C ALA A 150 -0.35 -0.78 12.74
N ASP A 151 -0.48 0.53 12.95
CA ASP A 151 -0.63 1.13 14.27
C ASP A 151 -1.97 0.74 14.91
N ASN A 152 -3.06 0.77 14.13
CA ASN A 152 -4.38 0.36 14.61
C ASN A 152 -4.39 -1.13 15.03
N PHE A 153 -3.83 -2.02 14.22
CA PHE A 153 -3.74 -3.45 14.56
C PHE A 153 -2.80 -3.71 15.73
N LEU A 154 -1.75 -2.93 15.85
CA LEU A 154 -0.83 -3.00 16.98
C LEU A 154 -1.55 -2.67 18.29
N GLY A 155 -2.38 -1.62 18.31
CA GLY A 155 -3.24 -1.28 19.44
C GLY A 155 -4.37 -2.28 19.69
N GLY A 156 -5.02 -2.76 18.62
CA GLY A 156 -6.19 -3.66 18.70
C GLY A 156 -5.87 -5.06 19.25
N GLY A 157 -4.62 -5.48 19.25
CA GLY A 157 -4.19 -6.73 19.91
C GLY A 157 -4.07 -6.63 21.43
N TYR A 158 -4.19 -5.42 21.96
CA TYR A 158 -4.28 -5.02 23.35
C TYR A 158 -5.52 -4.15 23.49
N ARG A 159 -6.05 -3.94 24.67
CA ARG A 159 -7.17 -3.03 24.92
C ARG A 159 -6.72 -1.56 24.93
N ILE A 160 -5.83 -1.20 24.02
CA ILE A 160 -5.24 0.13 23.91
C ILE A 160 -6.18 1.03 23.09
N ASN A 161 -6.44 2.22 23.58
CA ASN A 161 -7.19 3.22 22.85
C ASN A 161 -6.38 3.79 21.67
N TYR A 162 -6.77 3.47 20.46
CA TYR A 162 -6.12 3.96 19.24
C TYR A 162 -6.82 5.23 18.72
N TYR A 163 -6.01 6.25 18.46
CA TYR A 163 -6.45 7.49 17.82
C TYR A 163 -5.73 7.68 16.49
N PRO A 164 -6.44 7.68 15.37
CA PRO A 164 -5.83 7.90 14.05
C PRO A 164 -5.32 9.34 13.94
N TYR A 165 -4.10 9.48 13.45
CA TYR A 165 -3.49 10.76 13.14
C TYR A 165 -3.27 10.86 11.63
N ASN A 166 -3.80 11.91 10.99
CA ASN A 166 -3.75 12.11 9.54
C ASN A 166 -4.23 10.90 8.68
N CYS A 167 -5.11 10.07 9.20
CA CYS A 167 -5.77 9.04 8.41
C CYS A 167 -6.88 9.67 7.57
N SER A 168 -6.53 10.17 6.39
CA SER A 168 -7.45 10.97 5.59
C SER A 168 -8.39 10.15 4.71
N LYS A 169 -8.04 8.92 4.32
CA LYS A 169 -8.80 8.18 3.30
C LYS A 169 -9.22 6.78 3.73
N LEU A 170 -10.46 6.43 3.43
CA LEU A 170 -10.97 5.07 3.58
C LEU A 170 -10.70 4.28 2.31
N LEU A 171 -9.81 3.28 2.36
CA LEU A 171 -9.59 2.36 1.26
C LEU A 171 -10.40 1.08 1.45
N ILE A 172 -11.18 0.73 0.42
CA ILE A 172 -12.01 -0.47 0.36
C ILE A 172 -11.49 -1.33 -0.78
N SER A 173 -11.19 -2.58 -0.54
CA SER A 173 -10.79 -3.54 -1.57
C SER A 173 -11.88 -4.55 -1.83
N ILE A 174 -12.23 -4.74 -3.11
CA ILE A 174 -13.25 -5.69 -3.55
C ILE A 174 -12.63 -6.67 -4.54
N SER A 175 -12.46 -7.92 -4.11
CA SER A 175 -11.94 -9.00 -4.93
C SER A 175 -13.02 -10.03 -5.24
N GLY A 176 -12.74 -10.92 -6.18
CA GLY A 176 -13.61 -12.02 -6.58
C GLY A 176 -13.45 -12.39 -8.05
N LYS A 177 -14.04 -13.52 -8.43
CA LYS A 177 -14.00 -14.05 -9.79
C LYS A 177 -14.59 -13.06 -10.81
N SER A 178 -14.19 -13.14 -12.07
CA SER A 178 -14.82 -12.34 -13.14
C SER A 178 -16.30 -12.70 -13.26
N GLY A 179 -17.18 -11.70 -13.22
CA GLY A 179 -18.65 -11.93 -13.22
C GLY A 179 -19.25 -12.05 -11.81
N SER A 180 -18.49 -11.94 -10.72
CA SER A 180 -19.03 -12.08 -9.36
C SER A 180 -19.79 -10.84 -8.83
N GLY A 181 -19.89 -9.75 -9.60
CA GLY A 181 -20.62 -8.54 -9.17
C GLY A 181 -19.76 -7.46 -8.51
N LYS A 182 -18.42 -7.52 -8.58
CA LYS A 182 -17.52 -6.51 -8.00
C LYS A 182 -17.87 -5.09 -8.43
N THR A 183 -17.95 -4.84 -9.72
CA THR A 183 -18.27 -3.52 -10.28
C THR A 183 -19.66 -3.05 -9.88
N THR A 184 -20.62 -3.97 -9.76
CA THR A 184 -21.98 -3.66 -9.29
C THR A 184 -21.93 -3.15 -7.84
N LEU A 185 -21.19 -3.85 -6.96
CA LEU A 185 -21.03 -3.42 -5.57
C LEU A 185 -20.26 -2.10 -5.47
N SER A 186 -19.18 -1.95 -6.24
CA SER A 186 -18.39 -0.71 -6.25
C SER A 186 -19.22 0.49 -6.68
N ASN A 187 -20.04 0.33 -7.72
CA ASN A 187 -20.93 1.39 -8.19
C ASN A 187 -22.02 1.73 -7.16
N ALA A 188 -22.61 0.72 -6.51
CA ALA A 188 -23.60 0.94 -5.46
C ALA A 188 -23.03 1.72 -4.27
N ILE A 189 -21.79 1.39 -3.85
CA ILE A 189 -21.10 2.14 -2.80
C ILE A 189 -20.82 3.58 -3.28
N ASN A 190 -20.38 3.75 -4.52
CA ASN A 190 -20.08 5.06 -5.10
C ASN A 190 -21.31 5.98 -5.19
N GLU A 191 -22.47 5.42 -5.50
CA GLU A 191 -23.74 6.17 -5.54
C GLU A 191 -24.11 6.74 -4.16
N ILE A 192 -23.80 6.00 -3.08
CA ILE A 192 -24.14 6.39 -1.72
C ILE A 192 -23.09 7.35 -1.14
N TYR A 193 -21.80 7.08 -1.34
CA TYR A 193 -20.71 7.70 -0.59
C TYR A 193 -19.76 8.56 -1.43
N LYS A 194 -20.03 8.77 -2.73
CA LYS A 194 -19.14 9.59 -3.56
C LYS A 194 -17.68 9.11 -3.50
N SER A 195 -17.42 7.86 -3.82
CA SER A 195 -16.10 7.25 -3.78
C SER A 195 -15.37 7.36 -5.12
N PHE A 196 -14.06 7.19 -5.12
CA PHE A 196 -13.26 7.03 -6.32
C PHE A 196 -12.98 5.54 -6.57
N ILE A 197 -13.26 5.02 -7.77
CA ILE A 197 -13.09 3.61 -8.09
C ILE A 197 -11.84 3.41 -8.95
N ILE A 198 -10.94 2.54 -8.48
CA ILE A 198 -9.76 2.06 -9.22
C ILE A 198 -10.03 0.62 -9.65
N SER A 199 -10.13 0.39 -10.95
CA SER A 199 -10.21 -0.97 -11.48
C SER A 199 -8.81 -1.53 -11.76
N THR A 200 -8.53 -2.73 -11.23
CA THR A 200 -7.24 -3.39 -11.47
C THR A 200 -7.08 -3.91 -12.89
N ASP A 201 -8.12 -3.90 -13.69
CA ASP A 201 -8.04 -4.26 -15.11
C ASP A 201 -7.11 -3.31 -15.90
N GLY A 202 -6.99 -2.05 -15.47
CA GLY A 202 -6.01 -1.10 -16.03
C GLY A 202 -4.55 -1.49 -15.80
N TYR A 203 -4.29 -2.32 -14.81
CA TYR A 203 -2.93 -2.73 -14.45
C TYR A 203 -2.48 -4.05 -15.09
N HIS A 204 -3.17 -4.53 -16.13
CA HIS A 204 -2.67 -5.64 -16.93
C HIS A 204 -1.34 -5.27 -17.61
N LYS A 205 -0.40 -6.21 -17.70
CA LYS A 205 0.87 -6.01 -18.41
C LYS A 205 0.74 -6.13 -19.92
N TYR A 206 -0.27 -6.84 -20.37
CA TYR A 206 -0.42 -7.22 -21.77
C TYR A 206 -1.78 -6.82 -22.29
N GLU A 207 -1.80 -6.20 -23.45
CA GLU A 207 -3.02 -5.85 -24.16
C GLU A 207 -3.61 -7.06 -24.89
N ARG A 208 -4.90 -7.00 -25.20
CA ARG A 208 -5.66 -8.12 -25.79
C ARG A 208 -5.05 -8.72 -27.05
N HIS A 209 -4.38 -7.91 -27.86
CA HIS A 209 -3.80 -8.31 -29.14
C HIS A 209 -2.37 -8.83 -29.04
N SER A 210 -1.79 -8.86 -27.84
CA SER A 210 -0.45 -9.38 -27.66
C SER A 210 -0.43 -10.92 -27.67
N LYS A 211 0.60 -11.53 -28.28
CA LYS A 211 0.77 -12.99 -28.31
C LYS A 211 0.85 -13.64 -26.93
N ILE A 212 1.20 -12.87 -25.91
CA ILE A 212 1.35 -13.35 -24.54
C ILE A 212 -0.02 -13.44 -23.85
N TRP A 213 -0.97 -12.60 -24.24
CA TRP A 213 -2.32 -12.59 -23.72
C TRP A 213 -3.03 -13.96 -23.79
N GLU A 214 -2.77 -14.72 -24.82
CA GLU A 214 -3.38 -16.04 -24.99
C GLU A 214 -2.73 -17.12 -24.10
N ARG A 215 -1.50 -16.87 -23.65
CA ARG A 215 -0.68 -17.85 -22.89
C ARG A 215 -0.75 -17.64 -21.38
N VAL A 216 -0.85 -16.39 -20.94
CA VAL A 216 -0.86 -16.03 -19.52
C VAL A 216 -2.20 -15.44 -19.16
N THR A 217 -2.94 -16.11 -18.29
CA THR A 217 -4.26 -15.63 -17.88
C THR A 217 -4.14 -14.43 -16.94
N HIS A 218 -5.16 -13.56 -16.90
CA HIS A 218 -5.18 -12.44 -15.96
C HIS A 218 -5.30 -12.89 -14.51
N TYR A 219 -5.72 -14.11 -14.26
CA TYR A 219 -5.78 -14.71 -12.94
C TYR A 219 -4.38 -14.97 -12.37
N ASN A 220 -3.37 -15.01 -13.24
CA ASN A 220 -1.98 -15.07 -12.80
C ASN A 220 -1.48 -13.68 -12.40
N PRO A 221 -1.02 -13.49 -11.15
CA PRO A 221 -0.51 -12.19 -10.68
C PRO A 221 0.63 -11.64 -11.55
N LYS A 222 1.43 -12.52 -12.17
CA LYS A 222 2.53 -12.12 -13.06
C LYS A 222 2.07 -11.41 -14.34
N ALA A 223 0.81 -11.61 -14.74
CA ALA A 223 0.19 -10.92 -15.87
C ALA A 223 -0.24 -9.49 -15.54
N ASN A 224 -0.12 -9.09 -14.27
CA ASN A 224 -0.60 -7.81 -13.76
C ASN A 224 0.56 -7.00 -13.19
N ASN A 225 0.48 -5.68 -13.32
CA ASN A 225 1.46 -4.75 -12.77
C ASN A 225 1.05 -4.34 -11.34
N LEU A 226 1.05 -5.31 -10.41
CA LEU A 226 0.63 -5.11 -9.03
C LEU A 226 1.54 -4.12 -8.28
N ILE A 227 2.80 -4.01 -8.70
CA ILE A 227 3.74 -3.03 -8.14
C ILE A 227 3.27 -1.61 -8.46
N GLN A 228 2.89 -1.33 -9.72
CA GLN A 228 2.39 -0.01 -10.08
C GLN A 228 1.08 0.31 -9.37
N LEU A 229 0.18 -0.67 -9.28
CA LEU A 229 -1.07 -0.54 -8.53
C LEU A 229 -0.81 -0.12 -7.07
N ALA A 230 0.13 -0.79 -6.40
CA ALA A 230 0.47 -0.46 -5.02
C ALA A 230 1.13 0.93 -4.88
N ILE A 231 1.94 1.35 -5.86
CA ILE A 231 2.49 2.72 -5.89
C ILE A 231 1.37 3.75 -5.99
N ASP A 232 0.44 3.56 -6.92
CA ASP A 232 -0.65 4.50 -7.15
C ASP A 232 -1.59 4.58 -5.94
N ILE A 233 -1.93 3.44 -5.34
CA ILE A 233 -2.70 3.37 -4.08
C ILE A 233 -1.98 4.11 -2.95
N LYS A 234 -0.67 3.90 -2.82
CA LYS A 234 0.12 4.57 -1.79
C LYS A 234 0.17 6.09 -2.00
N HIS A 235 0.33 6.55 -3.24
CA HIS A 235 0.28 7.97 -3.56
C HIS A 235 -1.06 8.58 -3.15
N ILE A 236 -2.16 7.90 -3.45
CA ILE A 236 -3.51 8.34 -3.07
C ILE A 236 -3.67 8.34 -1.55
N TYR A 237 -3.24 7.28 -0.88
CA TYR A 237 -3.40 7.14 0.58
C TYR A 237 -2.59 8.16 1.37
N GLN A 238 -1.38 8.45 0.93
CA GLN A 238 -0.43 9.36 1.62
C GLN A 238 -0.49 10.80 1.10
N ASP A 239 -1.43 11.15 0.23
CA ASP A 239 -1.54 12.47 -0.42
C ASP A 239 -0.23 12.91 -1.09
N ILE A 240 0.52 11.96 -1.67
CA ILE A 240 1.78 12.25 -2.35
C ILE A 240 1.50 12.89 -3.71
N GLY A 241 1.83 14.16 -3.81
CA GLY A 241 1.47 14.97 -4.99
C GLY A 241 0.01 15.45 -4.92
N ASN A 242 -0.34 16.35 -5.83
CA ASN A 242 -1.70 16.89 -5.88
C ASN A 242 -2.56 16.14 -6.88
N LYS A 243 -1.94 15.52 -7.88
CA LYS A 243 -2.59 14.95 -9.06
C LYS A 243 -1.93 13.65 -9.49
N LEU A 244 -2.73 12.75 -10.02
CA LEU A 244 -2.30 11.42 -10.47
C LEU A 244 -3.03 11.01 -11.74
N HIS A 245 -2.34 10.28 -12.62
CA HIS A 245 -2.94 9.55 -13.73
C HIS A 245 -2.84 8.06 -13.43
N ILE A 246 -3.95 7.34 -13.52
CA ILE A 246 -3.97 5.88 -13.39
C ILE A 246 -4.21 5.20 -14.74
N PRO A 247 -3.75 3.96 -14.93
CA PRO A 247 -4.06 3.20 -16.12
C PRO A 247 -5.52 2.73 -16.10
N ILE A 248 -6.20 2.86 -17.23
CA ILE A 248 -7.58 2.38 -17.45
C ILE A 248 -7.59 1.39 -18.60
N TYR A 249 -8.26 0.27 -18.41
CA TYR A 249 -8.44 -0.70 -19.50
C TYR A 249 -9.66 -0.37 -20.35
N ASP A 250 -9.43 -0.03 -21.62
CA ASP A 250 -10.50 0.13 -22.59
C ASP A 250 -10.98 -1.27 -23.06
N HIS A 251 -12.08 -1.72 -22.51
CA HIS A 251 -12.67 -3.02 -22.83
C HIS A 251 -13.12 -3.14 -24.29
N LYS A 252 -13.47 -2.03 -24.97
CA LYS A 252 -13.90 -2.04 -26.36
C LYS A 252 -12.73 -2.33 -27.29
N ASN A 253 -11.65 -1.57 -27.12
CA ASN A 253 -10.47 -1.67 -27.99
C ASN A 253 -9.44 -2.70 -27.47
N GLY A 254 -9.50 -3.07 -26.21
CA GLY A 254 -8.59 -4.04 -25.59
C GLY A 254 -7.18 -3.50 -25.29
N VAL A 255 -7.07 -2.19 -25.07
CA VAL A 255 -5.83 -1.47 -24.83
C VAL A 255 -5.85 -0.77 -23.46
N ILE A 256 -4.67 -0.43 -22.96
CA ILE A 256 -4.50 0.34 -21.71
C ILE A 256 -4.27 1.80 -22.08
N VAL A 257 -5.10 2.67 -21.53
CA VAL A 257 -5.00 4.13 -21.68
C VAL A 257 -4.75 4.80 -20.34
N LYS A 258 -4.25 6.04 -20.33
CA LYS A 258 -4.15 6.82 -19.12
C LYS A 258 -5.48 7.50 -18.81
N SER A 259 -5.84 7.61 -17.53
CA SER A 259 -6.97 8.43 -17.10
C SER A 259 -6.74 9.91 -17.38
N ASP A 260 -7.78 10.68 -17.26
CA ASP A 260 -7.66 12.10 -16.99
C ASP A 260 -6.94 12.33 -15.66
N GLU A 261 -6.54 13.56 -15.41
CA GLU A 261 -5.86 13.93 -14.17
C GLU A 261 -6.84 13.86 -12.98
N ILE A 262 -6.42 13.18 -11.92
CA ILE A 262 -7.23 12.94 -10.72
C ILE A 262 -6.67 13.81 -9.59
N GLU A 263 -7.52 14.64 -8.99
CA GLU A 263 -7.20 15.42 -7.79
C GLU A 263 -7.24 14.50 -6.56
N ILE A 264 -6.07 14.21 -5.99
CA ILE A 264 -5.94 13.24 -4.88
C ILE A 264 -6.55 13.78 -3.57
N LYS A 265 -6.43 15.07 -3.31
CA LYS A 265 -6.85 15.68 -2.03
C LYS A 265 -8.33 15.57 -1.75
N ASP A 266 -9.16 15.50 -2.78
CA ASP A 266 -10.61 15.49 -2.66
C ASP A 266 -11.20 14.07 -2.53
N LEU A 267 -10.34 13.07 -2.36
CA LEU A 267 -10.74 11.67 -2.26
C LEU A 267 -10.85 11.23 -0.81
N ASP A 268 -12.05 11.10 -0.28
CA ASP A 268 -12.31 10.58 1.08
C ASP A 268 -12.39 9.04 1.08
N ILE A 269 -13.03 8.46 0.06
CA ILE A 269 -13.21 7.02 -0.09
C ILE A 269 -12.66 6.56 -1.42
N VAL A 270 -11.80 5.55 -1.40
CA VAL A 270 -11.23 4.93 -2.59
C VAL A 270 -11.56 3.44 -2.59
N ILE A 271 -12.20 2.98 -3.65
CA ILE A 271 -12.54 1.58 -3.86
C ILE A 271 -11.56 1.01 -4.87
N ILE A 272 -10.88 -0.07 -4.50
CA ILE A 272 -10.00 -0.82 -5.40
C ILE A 272 -10.73 -2.10 -5.74
N GLU A 273 -11.16 -2.25 -7.00
CA GLU A 273 -11.88 -3.43 -7.43
C GLU A 273 -11.09 -4.24 -8.45
N GLY A 274 -11.20 -5.56 -8.39
CA GLY A 274 -10.62 -6.44 -9.40
C GLY A 274 -10.24 -7.82 -8.92
N LEU A 275 -9.32 -8.47 -9.67
CA LEU A 275 -8.96 -9.87 -9.42
C LEU A 275 -7.92 -10.04 -8.30
N HIS A 276 -7.03 -9.08 -8.12
CA HIS A 276 -5.87 -9.19 -7.24
C HIS A 276 -5.83 -8.16 -6.13
N THR A 277 -6.97 -7.60 -5.76
CA THR A 277 -7.07 -6.50 -4.80
C THR A 277 -6.85 -6.95 -3.35
N LEU A 278 -6.99 -8.25 -3.07
CA LEU A 278 -6.65 -8.87 -1.80
C LEU A 278 -5.41 -9.77 -1.90
N TYR A 279 -4.80 -9.82 -3.11
CA TYR A 279 -3.59 -10.58 -3.34
C TYR A 279 -2.46 -9.86 -2.61
N GLN A 280 -2.32 -10.28 -1.35
CA GLN A 280 -1.12 -10.08 -0.62
C GLN A 280 -0.68 -8.71 -0.15
N GLU A 281 0.34 -8.79 0.58
CA GLU A 281 1.36 -7.93 1.18
C GLU A 281 1.60 -6.59 0.47
N VAL A 282 1.32 -6.49 -0.84
CA VAL A 282 1.56 -5.27 -1.63
C VAL A 282 0.45 -4.23 -1.46
N ILE A 283 -0.79 -4.66 -1.28
CA ILE A 283 -1.98 -3.77 -1.19
C ILE A 283 -2.60 -3.84 0.21
N GLY A 284 -2.33 -4.91 0.94
CA GLY A 284 -3.03 -5.28 2.16
C GLY A 284 -2.98 -4.26 3.30
N ASP A 285 -1.86 -3.57 3.46
CA ASP A 285 -1.62 -2.70 4.61
C ASP A 285 -2.38 -1.35 4.55
N PHE A 286 -2.74 -0.91 3.35
CA PHE A 286 -3.47 0.36 3.17
C PHE A 286 -4.99 0.19 3.20
N VAL A 287 -5.50 -1.02 3.03
CA VAL A 287 -6.93 -1.31 2.87
C VAL A 287 -7.59 -1.59 4.22
N LYS A 288 -8.60 -0.79 4.59
CA LYS A 288 -9.34 -0.94 5.84
C LYS A 288 -10.49 -1.95 5.75
N ILE A 289 -11.15 -2.01 4.60
CA ILE A 289 -12.27 -2.93 4.37
C ILE A 289 -11.91 -3.85 3.21
N LYS A 290 -11.88 -5.14 3.49
CA LYS A 290 -11.56 -6.19 2.53
C LYS A 290 -12.80 -7.02 2.25
N ILE A 291 -13.23 -7.05 1.00
CA ILE A 291 -14.42 -7.77 0.58
C ILE A 291 -14.03 -8.77 -0.51
N TYR A 292 -14.31 -10.04 -0.28
CA TYR A 292 -14.25 -11.06 -1.32
C TYR A 292 -15.66 -11.46 -1.71
N ILE A 293 -16.01 -11.31 -3.00
CA ILE A 293 -17.31 -11.73 -3.51
C ILE A 293 -17.16 -13.13 -4.07
N ASP A 294 -17.76 -14.08 -3.35
CA ASP A 294 -17.91 -15.46 -3.79
C ASP A 294 -19.33 -15.64 -4.33
N SER A 295 -19.43 -16.03 -5.58
CA SER A 295 -20.72 -16.17 -6.26
C SER A 295 -20.71 -17.40 -7.15
N ASP A 296 -21.63 -18.32 -6.91
CA ASP A 296 -21.85 -19.50 -7.74
C ASP A 296 -22.35 -19.14 -9.15
N GLU A 297 -22.94 -17.95 -9.30
CA GLU A 297 -23.45 -17.41 -10.55
C GLU A 297 -22.39 -16.69 -11.40
N ALA A 298 -21.15 -16.56 -10.91
CA ALA A 298 -20.12 -15.73 -11.55
C ALA A 298 -19.85 -16.14 -13.00
N ASP A 299 -19.75 -17.43 -13.28
CA ASP A 299 -19.49 -17.92 -14.65
C ASP A 299 -20.68 -17.70 -15.57
N ARG A 300 -21.89 -17.86 -15.09
CA ARG A 300 -23.13 -17.58 -15.84
C ARG A 300 -23.24 -16.10 -16.16
N GLN A 301 -23.05 -15.23 -15.17
CA GLN A 301 -23.08 -13.78 -15.38
C GLN A 301 -21.98 -13.33 -16.36
N LYS A 302 -20.78 -13.94 -16.28
CA LYS A 302 -19.72 -13.70 -17.24
C LYS A 302 -20.10 -14.12 -18.66
N ILE A 303 -20.73 -15.28 -18.85
CA ILE A 303 -21.20 -15.75 -20.14
C ILE A 303 -22.21 -14.77 -20.73
N ASP A 304 -23.21 -14.39 -19.95
CA ASP A 304 -24.24 -13.45 -20.36
C ASP A 304 -23.68 -12.09 -20.77
N ARG A 305 -22.77 -11.54 -19.98
CA ARG A 305 -22.13 -10.26 -20.27
C ARG A 305 -21.24 -10.33 -21.53
N ASP A 306 -20.31 -11.29 -21.57
CA ASP A 306 -19.31 -11.37 -22.64
C ASP A 306 -19.96 -11.73 -23.99
N SER A 307 -21.11 -12.44 -24.01
CA SER A 307 -21.87 -12.67 -25.21
C SER A 307 -22.63 -11.43 -25.69
N LYS A 308 -23.27 -10.66 -24.81
CA LYS A 308 -24.09 -9.49 -25.15
C LYS A 308 -23.28 -8.25 -25.47
N GLU A 309 -22.25 -7.97 -24.62
CA GLU A 309 -21.48 -6.73 -24.70
C GLU A 309 -20.23 -6.84 -25.57
N ARG A 310 -19.63 -8.04 -25.66
CA ARG A 310 -18.35 -8.27 -26.34
C ARG A 310 -18.48 -9.11 -27.62
N ASN A 311 -19.69 -9.57 -27.93
CA ASN A 311 -20.00 -10.43 -29.09
C ASN A 311 -19.13 -11.69 -29.19
N TYR A 312 -18.73 -12.29 -28.05
CA TYR A 312 -17.97 -13.54 -28.04
C TYR A 312 -18.92 -14.73 -28.18
N SER A 313 -18.49 -15.74 -28.96
CA SER A 313 -19.24 -16.99 -29.04
C SER A 313 -19.23 -17.71 -27.68
N HIS A 314 -20.30 -18.39 -27.36
CA HIS A 314 -20.47 -19.16 -26.15
C HIS A 314 -19.33 -20.18 -25.93
N SER A 315 -18.92 -20.89 -27.00
CA SER A 315 -17.80 -21.83 -26.97
C SER A 315 -16.48 -21.16 -26.57
N LYS A 316 -16.19 -19.98 -27.12
CA LYS A 316 -14.97 -19.21 -26.77
C LYS A 316 -14.97 -18.77 -25.31
N ILE A 317 -16.12 -18.41 -24.76
CA ILE A 317 -16.24 -17.99 -23.37
C ILE A 317 -16.01 -19.18 -22.43
N ILE A 318 -16.62 -20.33 -22.70
CA ILE A 318 -16.45 -21.56 -21.93
C ILE A 318 -14.98 -22.02 -21.96
N ASP A 319 -14.37 -22.08 -23.12
CA ASP A 319 -12.92 -22.41 -23.24
C ASP A 319 -12.05 -21.47 -22.41
N THR A 320 -12.36 -20.18 -22.40
CA THR A 320 -11.67 -19.19 -21.59
C THR A 320 -11.86 -19.43 -20.08
N ILE A 321 -13.05 -19.81 -19.64
CA ILE A 321 -13.34 -20.13 -18.23
C ILE A 321 -12.52 -21.35 -17.82
N GLN A 322 -12.57 -22.41 -18.63
CA GLN A 322 -11.83 -23.66 -18.33
C GLN A 322 -10.32 -23.43 -18.26
N LYS A 323 -9.74 -22.69 -19.19
CA LYS A 323 -8.31 -22.34 -19.19
C LYS A 323 -7.87 -21.55 -17.95
N ARG A 324 -8.79 -20.82 -17.32
CA ARG A 324 -8.50 -19.99 -16.14
C ARG A 324 -8.74 -20.70 -14.81
N GLU A 325 -9.36 -21.86 -14.81
CA GLU A 325 -9.77 -22.55 -13.59
C GLU A 325 -8.57 -22.95 -12.71
N GLU A 326 -7.48 -23.38 -13.32
CA GLU A 326 -6.25 -23.73 -12.61
C GLU A 326 -5.64 -22.51 -11.91
N ASP A 327 -5.52 -21.39 -12.65
CA ASP A 327 -5.00 -20.12 -12.10
C ASP A 327 -5.96 -19.54 -11.04
N TYR A 328 -7.28 -19.74 -11.20
CA TYR A 328 -8.27 -19.35 -10.19
C TYR A 328 -7.99 -20.04 -8.86
N LYS A 329 -7.92 -21.35 -8.83
CA LYS A 329 -7.65 -22.14 -7.63
C LYS A 329 -6.30 -21.80 -7.00
N LYS A 330 -5.32 -21.55 -7.84
CA LYS A 330 -3.96 -21.25 -7.39
C LYS A 330 -3.79 -19.88 -6.77
N TYR A 331 -4.45 -18.86 -7.32
CA TYR A 331 -4.17 -17.46 -6.98
C TYR A 331 -5.37 -16.69 -6.42
N LEU A 332 -6.58 -16.87 -6.97
CA LEU A 332 -7.73 -16.06 -6.55
C LEU A 332 -8.48 -16.68 -5.37
N GLU A 333 -8.69 -17.97 -5.41
CA GLU A 333 -9.41 -18.67 -4.33
C GLU A 333 -8.73 -18.50 -2.97
N LYS A 334 -7.41 -18.33 -2.97
CA LYS A 334 -6.63 -18.07 -1.74
C LYS A 334 -6.87 -16.68 -1.13
N GLN A 335 -7.59 -15.81 -1.80
CA GLN A 335 -7.95 -14.49 -1.29
C GLN A 335 -9.26 -14.50 -0.48
N LYS A 336 -10.00 -15.63 -0.49
CA LYS A 336 -11.16 -15.84 0.38
C LYS A 336 -10.72 -15.86 1.85
#